data_ed01acccd56e05eb3007e5582f571eb3
#
_entry.id   ed01acccd56e05eb3007e5582f571eb3
#
_cell.length_a   1.000
_cell.length_b   1.000
_cell.length_c   1.000
_cell.angle_alpha   90.00
_cell.angle_beta   90.00
_cell.angle_gamma   90.00
#
_symmetry.space_group_name_H-M   'P 1'
#
loop_
_entity.id
_entity.type
_entity.pdbx_description
1 polymer ?
#
loop_
_entity_poly.entity_id
_entity_poly.type
_entity_poly.pdbx_seq_one_letter_code
_entity_poly.pdbx_strand_id
1 'polypeptide(L)'
;EADLRSRKNNGKENLFPYPRKGVKSMNLRPEEISSVIKEQIERYASRLEVSDVGTVIWVADGIARIHGLENAMQGELLAFPNDVFGMVLNLEEDNVGAVLLGAGSISEGDQVRTTGHVVEVPAGDALLGRVVNALGQPIDGKGPVQTDAYRKIERVASGVITRKSVDTPLQTGIKAIDSMVPIGRGQRELIIGDRQ
;
A
#
# COMPACT_ATOMS: atom_id res chain seq x y z
N GLU A 1 68.15 -18.59 -43.15
CA GLU A 1 69.24 -18.16 -42.24
C GLU A 1 69.05 -16.71 -41.89
N ALA A 2 69.06 -16.44 -40.56
CA ALA A 2 69.02 -15.11 -39.94
C ALA A 2 67.64 -14.38 -40.13
N ASP A 3 66.99 -14.09 -39.23
CA ASP A 3 67.03 -13.31 -38.03
C ASP A 3 65.58 -13.01 -37.55
N LEU A 4 65.07 -13.71 -36.58
CA LEU A 4 63.80 -13.51 -35.94
C LEU A 4 63.97 -13.34 -34.43
N ARG A 5 64.71 -12.27 -34.06
CA ARG A 5 64.71 -11.81 -32.66
C ARG A 5 64.69 -10.29 -32.63
N SER A 6 63.56 -9.71 -32.53
CA SER A 6 63.31 -8.40 -31.88
C SER A 6 61.94 -7.84 -32.24
N ARG A 7 60.93 -8.22 -31.56
CA ARG A 7 59.77 -7.32 -31.31
C ARG A 7 59.40 -7.43 -29.89
N LYS A 8 59.93 -6.50 -29.13
CA LYS A 8 59.53 -6.20 -27.74
C LYS A 8 58.10 -5.72 -27.67
N ASN A 9 57.45 -6.30 -26.72
CA ASN A 9 56.25 -5.80 -26.00
C ASN A 9 56.22 -4.29 -25.88
N ASN A 10 55.16 -3.66 -26.40
CA ASN A 10 54.72 -2.36 -25.94
C ASN A 10 53.19 -2.28 -26.13
N GLY A 11 52.49 -1.97 -25.07
CA GLY A 11 51.11 -1.51 -25.14
C GLY A 11 50.10 -2.35 -24.42
N LYS A 12 50.19 -2.49 -23.09
CA LYS A 12 49.03 -2.67 -22.24
C LYS A 12 48.68 -1.31 -21.65
N GLU A 13 47.82 -0.58 -22.33
CA GLU A 13 47.18 0.59 -21.80
C GLU A 13 46.30 0.19 -20.59
N ASN A 14 46.57 0.87 -19.50
CA ASN A 14 45.83 0.73 -18.25
C ASN A 14 44.39 1.21 -18.42
N LEU A 15 43.42 0.30 -18.35
CA LEU A 15 41.99 0.57 -18.52
C LEU A 15 41.28 0.93 -17.20
N PHE A 16 42.00 1.28 -16.12
CA PHE A 16 41.39 1.68 -14.87
C PHE A 16 42.06 2.90 -14.23
N PRO A 17 41.42 4.07 -14.19
CA PRO A 17 42.00 5.30 -13.69
C PRO A 17 41.82 5.50 -12.16
N TYR A 18 41.85 4.47 -11.35
CA TYR A 18 41.77 4.64 -9.88
C TYR A 18 43.13 4.32 -9.24
N PRO A 19 43.70 5.25 -8.46
CA PRO A 19 44.94 5.00 -7.73
C PRO A 19 44.66 3.94 -6.63
N ARG A 20 45.36 2.83 -6.67
CA ARG A 20 45.39 1.87 -5.58
C ARG A 20 46.06 2.54 -4.38
N LYS A 21 45.26 3.09 -3.48
CA LYS A 21 45.72 3.42 -2.13
C LYS A 21 46.15 2.13 -1.46
N GLY A 22 47.40 2.07 -1.02
CA GLY A 22 47.96 0.91 -0.35
C GLY A 22 47.09 0.46 0.81
N VAL A 23 46.68 -0.79 0.77
CA VAL A 23 46.01 -1.47 1.90
C VAL A 23 47.12 -1.65 2.94
N LYS A 24 47.11 -0.77 3.98
CA LYS A 24 47.84 -1.05 5.21
C LYS A 24 47.15 -2.27 5.82
N SER A 25 47.87 -3.35 5.97
CA SER A 25 47.42 -4.50 6.76
C SER A 25 47.20 -4.02 8.18
N MET A 26 45.96 -3.73 8.53
CA MET A 26 45.53 -3.52 9.92
C MET A 26 45.53 -4.89 10.59
N ASN A 27 46.52 -5.11 11.44
CA ASN A 27 46.46 -6.21 12.43
C ASN A 27 45.41 -5.83 13.47
N LEU A 28 44.17 -6.16 13.18
CA LEU A 28 43.07 -6.03 14.14
C LEU A 28 43.24 -7.08 15.24
N ARG A 29 43.25 -6.66 16.48
CA ARG A 29 43.26 -7.59 17.62
C ARG A 29 41.92 -8.33 17.68
N PRO A 30 41.87 -9.58 18.15
CA PRO A 30 40.61 -10.34 18.24
C PRO A 30 39.49 -9.61 19.00
N GLU A 31 39.84 -8.78 19.97
CA GLU A 31 38.92 -7.95 20.74
C GLU A 31 38.30 -6.80 19.92
N GLU A 32 39.08 -6.21 19.02
CA GLU A 32 38.59 -5.15 18.12
C GLU A 32 37.65 -5.73 17.05
N ILE A 33 37.92 -6.94 16.58
CA ILE A 33 37.03 -7.66 15.65
C ILE A 33 35.70 -7.98 16.35
N SER A 34 35.75 -8.44 17.59
CA SER A 34 34.57 -8.73 18.40
C SER A 34 33.70 -7.48 18.65
N SER A 35 34.32 -6.33 18.93
CA SER A 35 33.58 -5.08 19.15
C SER A 35 32.94 -4.57 17.88
N VAL A 36 33.63 -4.64 16.73
CA VAL A 36 33.07 -4.23 15.43
C VAL A 36 31.92 -5.13 15.00
N ILE A 37 32.05 -6.46 15.21
CA ILE A 37 30.96 -7.41 14.94
C ILE A 37 29.77 -7.15 15.86
N LYS A 38 29.99 -6.88 17.15
CA LYS A 38 28.93 -6.55 18.09
C LYS A 38 28.22 -5.26 17.74
N GLU A 39 28.96 -4.22 17.37
CA GLU A 39 28.41 -2.97 16.87
C GLU A 39 27.62 -3.14 15.56
N GLN A 40 28.11 -4.00 14.66
CA GLN A 40 27.38 -4.33 13.44
C GLN A 40 26.10 -5.13 13.72
N ILE A 41 26.13 -6.06 14.68
CA ILE A 41 24.93 -6.81 15.11
C ILE A 41 23.92 -5.87 15.76
N GLU A 42 24.36 -4.95 16.62
CA GLU A 42 23.47 -3.94 17.23
C GLU A 42 22.87 -3.00 16.20
N ARG A 43 23.65 -2.57 15.19
CA ARG A 43 23.14 -1.79 14.06
C ARG A 43 22.21 -2.60 13.14
N TYR A 44 22.41 -3.90 13.05
CA TYR A 44 21.52 -4.79 12.31
C TYR A 44 20.22 -5.01 13.08
N ALA A 45 20.29 -5.15 14.39
CA ALA A 45 19.10 -5.23 15.25
C ALA A 45 18.28 -3.92 15.22
N SER A 46 18.94 -2.75 15.23
CA SER A 46 18.23 -1.47 15.09
C SER A 46 17.71 -1.21 13.67
N ARG A 47 18.19 -1.93 12.65
CA ARG A 47 17.59 -1.94 11.30
C ARG A 47 16.38 -2.87 11.17
N LEU A 48 16.20 -3.80 12.11
CA LEU A 48 15.03 -4.68 12.15
C LEU A 48 13.74 -3.96 12.63
N GLU A 49 13.84 -2.73 13.15
CA GLU A 49 12.66 -1.87 13.38
C GLU A 49 12.13 -1.19 12.08
N VAL A 50 12.71 -1.49 10.92
CA VAL A 50 12.30 -0.96 9.61
C VAL A 50 11.37 -1.93 8.87
N SER A 51 10.68 -2.82 9.57
CA SER A 51 9.67 -3.70 8.96
C SER A 51 8.39 -2.95 8.53
N ASP A 52 8.30 -1.67 8.87
CA ASP A 52 7.13 -0.83 8.60
C ASP A 52 7.28 0.04 7.33
N VAL A 53 8.38 -0.11 6.60
CA VAL A 53 8.65 0.65 5.38
C VAL A 53 8.93 -0.30 4.22
N GLY A 54 8.14 -0.18 3.16
CA GLY A 54 8.32 -0.90 1.91
C GLY A 54 8.65 0.02 0.75
N THR A 55 8.98 -0.58 -0.39
CA THR A 55 9.25 0.12 -1.65
C THR A 55 8.31 -0.38 -2.74
N VAL A 56 7.72 0.53 -3.49
CA VAL A 56 6.89 0.20 -4.65
C VAL A 56 7.78 -0.41 -5.73
N ILE A 57 7.49 -1.65 -6.10
CA ILE A 57 8.21 -2.36 -7.18
C ILE A 57 7.46 -2.30 -8.51
N TRP A 58 6.17 -2.05 -8.45
CA TRP A 58 5.33 -1.91 -9.64
C TRP A 58 4.06 -1.14 -9.31
N VAL A 59 3.59 -0.31 -10.25
CA VAL A 59 2.34 0.42 -10.12
C VAL A 59 1.66 0.56 -11.48
N ALA A 60 0.39 0.16 -11.59
CA ALA A 60 -0.47 0.42 -12.73
C ALA A 60 -1.95 0.31 -12.32
N ASP A 61 -2.81 1.03 -13.03
CA ASP A 61 -4.28 0.94 -12.93
C ASP A 61 -4.83 1.05 -11.49
N GLY A 62 -4.18 1.89 -10.66
CA GLY A 62 -4.60 2.07 -9.26
C GLY A 62 -4.19 0.93 -8.31
N ILE A 63 -3.32 0.04 -8.75
CA ILE A 63 -2.76 -1.05 -7.94
C ILE A 63 -1.26 -0.82 -7.80
N ALA A 64 -0.73 -1.03 -6.60
CA ALA A 64 0.70 -1.03 -6.31
C ALA A 64 1.14 -2.38 -5.75
N ARG A 65 2.30 -2.86 -6.19
CA ARG A 65 3.02 -3.97 -5.55
C ARG A 65 4.19 -3.41 -4.78
N ILE A 66 4.35 -3.86 -3.55
CA ILE A 66 5.27 -3.27 -2.58
C ILE A 66 6.11 -4.40 -1.99
N HIS A 67 7.41 -4.21 -1.95
CA HIS A 67 8.34 -5.12 -1.30
C HIS A 67 8.75 -4.58 0.08
N GLY A 68 8.90 -5.45 1.08
CA GLY A 68 9.46 -5.10 2.38
C GLY A 68 8.46 -4.72 3.48
N LEU A 69 7.16 -4.98 3.30
CA LEU A 69 6.13 -4.79 4.33
C LEU A 69 5.76 -6.14 4.99
N GLU A 70 6.71 -6.77 5.65
CA GLU A 70 6.56 -8.14 6.17
C GLU A 70 5.47 -8.27 7.26
N ASN A 71 5.21 -7.18 8.01
CA ASN A 71 4.23 -7.17 9.09
C ASN A 71 2.87 -6.57 8.67
N ALA A 72 2.68 -6.25 7.40
CA ALA A 72 1.44 -5.67 6.92
C ALA A 72 0.25 -6.63 7.11
N MET A 73 -0.88 -6.10 7.52
CA MET A 73 -2.12 -6.84 7.69
C MET A 73 -3.02 -6.69 6.47
N GLN A 74 -3.81 -7.72 6.18
CA GLN A 74 -4.85 -7.59 5.16
C GLN A 74 -5.87 -6.53 5.54
N GLY A 75 -6.20 -5.64 4.60
CA GLY A 75 -7.08 -4.50 4.84
C GLY A 75 -6.42 -3.34 5.57
N GLU A 76 -5.10 -3.38 5.78
CA GLU A 76 -4.36 -2.29 6.42
C GLU A 76 -4.28 -1.07 5.51
N LEU A 77 -4.34 0.11 6.13
CA LEU A 77 -4.10 1.38 5.47
C LEU A 77 -2.60 1.61 5.32
N LEU A 78 -2.15 1.87 4.11
CA LEU A 78 -0.77 2.22 3.79
C LEU A 78 -0.68 3.71 3.45
N ALA A 79 0.38 4.35 3.92
CA ALA A 79 0.69 5.74 3.60
C ALA A 79 1.78 5.80 2.51
N PHE A 80 1.43 6.39 1.39
CA PHE A 80 2.31 6.68 0.27
C PHE A 80 2.76 8.14 0.29
N PRO A 81 3.74 8.54 -0.52
CA PRO A 81 4.08 9.95 -0.73
C PRO A 81 2.88 10.76 -1.25
N ASN A 82 2.95 12.09 -1.13
CA ASN A 82 1.95 13.02 -1.65
C ASN A 82 0.53 12.83 -1.06
N ASP A 83 0.43 12.41 0.19
CA ASP A 83 -0.84 12.18 0.89
C ASP A 83 -1.77 11.16 0.20
N VAL A 84 -1.18 10.25 -0.58
CA VAL A 84 -1.90 9.13 -1.17
C VAL A 84 -1.95 8.00 -0.17
N PHE A 85 -3.10 7.37 -0.08
CA PHE A 85 -3.30 6.19 0.77
C PHE A 85 -3.60 4.97 -0.09
N GLY A 86 -3.33 3.80 0.45
CA GLY A 86 -3.68 2.53 -0.17
C GLY A 86 -4.19 1.54 0.86
N MET A 87 -4.88 0.52 0.38
CA MET A 87 -5.38 -0.57 1.21
C MET A 87 -4.74 -1.88 0.76
N VAL A 88 -4.19 -2.62 1.71
CA VAL A 88 -3.64 -3.96 1.46
C VAL A 88 -4.75 -4.93 1.09
N LEU A 89 -4.65 -5.55 -0.09
CA LEU A 89 -5.57 -6.59 -0.54
C LEU A 89 -4.95 -7.98 -0.58
N ASN A 90 -3.71 -8.08 -1.07
CA ASN A 90 -3.02 -9.35 -1.21
C ASN A 90 -1.73 -9.33 -0.40
N LEU A 91 -1.51 -10.39 0.35
CA LEU A 91 -0.25 -10.69 1.02
C LEU A 91 0.37 -11.89 0.32
N GLU A 92 1.47 -11.67 -0.38
CA GLU A 92 2.26 -12.69 -1.06
C GLU A 92 3.56 -12.92 -0.26
N GLU A 93 4.31 -13.95 -0.58
CA GLU A 93 5.49 -14.35 0.20
C GLU A 93 6.58 -13.25 0.21
N ASP A 94 6.75 -12.54 -0.88
CA ASP A 94 7.81 -11.55 -1.08
C ASP A 94 7.29 -10.13 -1.41
N ASN A 95 5.99 -9.96 -1.56
CA ASN A 95 5.39 -8.67 -1.87
C ASN A 95 3.96 -8.51 -1.32
N VAL A 96 3.54 -7.26 -1.21
CA VAL A 96 2.20 -6.86 -0.78
C VAL A 96 1.50 -6.14 -1.93
N GLY A 97 0.32 -6.62 -2.31
CA GLY A 97 -0.55 -5.96 -3.27
C GLY A 97 -1.52 -5.00 -2.59
N ALA A 98 -1.48 -3.74 -2.98
CA ALA A 98 -2.34 -2.70 -2.43
C ALA A 98 -3.14 -1.98 -3.53
N VAL A 99 -4.37 -1.59 -3.22
CA VAL A 99 -5.18 -0.70 -4.05
C VAL A 99 -4.97 0.73 -3.58
N LEU A 100 -4.70 1.64 -4.51
CA LEU A 100 -4.54 3.06 -4.23
C LEU A 100 -5.92 3.71 -4.03
N LEU A 101 -6.05 4.48 -2.96
CA LEU A 101 -7.27 5.19 -2.58
C LEU A 101 -7.05 6.70 -2.79
N GLY A 102 -7.46 7.20 -3.93
CA GLY A 102 -7.35 8.62 -4.26
C GLY A 102 -6.65 8.89 -5.58
N ALA A 103 -6.63 10.15 -5.96
CA ALA A 103 -5.98 10.64 -7.17
C ALA A 103 -4.61 11.21 -6.83
N GLY A 104 -3.58 10.40 -6.96
CA GLY A 104 -2.19 10.83 -6.80
C GLY A 104 -1.28 10.02 -7.71
N SER A 105 -0.17 10.58 -8.13
CA SER A 105 0.84 9.85 -8.88
C SER A 105 1.80 9.18 -7.93
N ILE A 106 1.86 7.86 -8.00
CA ILE A 106 2.84 7.03 -7.33
C ILE A 106 3.75 6.44 -8.40
N SER A 107 5.03 6.34 -8.09
CA SER A 107 6.05 5.81 -8.99
C SER A 107 6.75 4.61 -8.38
N GLU A 108 7.31 3.78 -9.25
CA GLU A 108 8.21 2.72 -8.82
C GLU A 108 9.42 3.30 -8.10
N GLY A 109 9.80 2.69 -6.97
CA GLY A 109 10.84 3.19 -6.08
C GLY A 109 10.33 4.07 -4.94
N ASP A 110 9.07 4.49 -4.93
CA ASP A 110 8.49 5.25 -3.83
C ASP A 110 8.45 4.44 -2.53
N GLN A 111 8.67 5.11 -1.42
CA GLN A 111 8.59 4.50 -0.09
C GLN A 111 7.16 4.51 0.44
N VAL A 112 6.73 3.39 0.96
CA VAL A 112 5.41 3.19 1.55
C VAL A 112 5.55 2.79 3.01
N ARG A 113 4.66 3.27 3.86
CA ARG A 113 4.64 2.93 5.29
C ARG A 113 3.34 2.26 5.68
N THR A 114 3.45 1.27 6.55
CA THR A 114 2.30 0.73 7.27
C THR A 114 1.79 1.76 8.28
N THR A 115 0.49 1.73 8.57
CA THR A 115 -0.11 2.58 9.61
C THR A 115 -0.46 1.82 10.88
N GLY A 116 -0.39 0.48 10.84
CA GLY A 116 -0.80 -0.39 11.93
C GLY A 116 -2.33 -0.48 12.12
N HIS A 117 -3.10 0.12 11.24
CA HIS A 117 -4.57 0.16 11.33
C HIS A 117 -5.23 -0.33 10.05
N VAL A 118 -6.25 -1.18 10.17
CA VAL A 118 -7.14 -1.52 9.05
C VAL A 118 -7.87 -0.27 8.59
N VAL A 119 -8.18 -0.22 7.29
CA VAL A 119 -8.90 0.92 6.72
C VAL A 119 -10.27 1.07 7.39
N GLU A 120 -10.47 2.19 8.04
CA GLU A 120 -11.71 2.56 8.71
C GLU A 120 -12.07 4.01 8.40
N VAL A 121 -13.34 4.33 8.53
CA VAL A 121 -13.87 5.67 8.27
C VAL A 121 -14.60 6.19 9.49
N PRO A 122 -14.58 7.51 9.73
CA PRO A 122 -15.38 8.11 10.77
C PRO A 122 -16.86 7.79 10.57
N ALA A 123 -17.59 7.62 11.66
CA ALA A 123 -19.01 7.29 11.66
C ALA A 123 -19.75 8.13 12.71
N GLY A 124 -21.09 8.18 12.59
CA GLY A 124 -21.95 8.86 13.55
C GLY A 124 -22.50 10.19 13.07
N ASP A 125 -23.19 10.88 13.98
CA ASP A 125 -23.95 12.09 13.68
C ASP A 125 -23.09 13.29 13.25
N ALA A 126 -21.79 13.26 13.58
CA ALA A 126 -20.83 14.29 13.17
C ALA A 126 -20.65 14.38 11.64
N LEU A 127 -21.09 13.37 10.89
CA LEU A 127 -21.07 13.35 9.43
C LEU A 127 -22.32 13.94 8.79
N LEU A 128 -23.36 14.23 9.57
CA LEU A 128 -24.59 14.79 9.03
C LEU A 128 -24.34 16.18 8.43
N GLY A 129 -24.74 16.35 7.16
CA GLY A 129 -24.52 17.60 6.41
C GLY A 129 -23.09 17.92 6.06
N ARG A 130 -22.17 16.91 6.15
CA ARG A 130 -20.78 17.00 5.71
C ARG A 130 -20.59 16.32 4.35
N VAL A 131 -19.61 16.80 3.61
CA VAL A 131 -19.14 16.16 2.38
C VAL A 131 -17.73 15.66 2.62
N VAL A 132 -17.54 14.37 2.44
CA VAL A 132 -16.27 13.67 2.71
C VAL A 132 -15.86 12.81 1.51
N ASN A 133 -14.56 12.52 1.42
CA ASN A 133 -14.04 11.54 0.47
C ASN A 133 -14.27 10.09 0.94
N ALA A 134 -13.78 9.11 0.18
CA ALA A 134 -13.93 7.69 0.50
C ALA A 134 -13.27 7.26 1.83
N LEU A 135 -12.29 8.01 2.31
CA LEU A 135 -11.62 7.79 3.60
C LEU A 135 -12.28 8.58 4.75
N GLY A 136 -13.39 9.27 4.48
CA GLY A 136 -14.06 10.09 5.48
C GLY A 136 -13.40 11.43 5.77
N GLN A 137 -12.42 11.83 4.96
CA GLN A 137 -11.77 13.12 5.09
C GLN A 137 -12.69 14.22 4.52
N PRO A 138 -12.91 15.33 5.23
CA PRO A 138 -13.81 16.39 4.77
C PRO A 138 -13.24 17.11 3.55
N ILE A 139 -14.10 17.31 2.55
CA ILE A 139 -13.81 18.07 1.33
C ILE A 139 -14.74 19.28 1.18
N ASP A 140 -15.54 19.61 2.20
CA ASP A 140 -16.54 20.67 2.21
C ASP A 140 -16.02 22.01 2.75
N GLY A 141 -14.76 22.10 3.13
CA GLY A 141 -14.16 23.31 3.70
C GLY A 141 -14.61 23.67 5.13
N LYS A 142 -15.40 22.81 5.78
CA LYS A 142 -15.95 23.06 7.12
C LYS A 142 -15.05 22.56 8.27
N GLY A 143 -13.78 22.26 7.97
CA GLY A 143 -12.83 21.73 8.96
C GLY A 143 -12.98 20.24 9.25
N PRO A 144 -12.14 19.67 10.15
CA PRO A 144 -12.12 18.25 10.44
C PRO A 144 -13.42 17.74 11.05
N VAL A 145 -13.75 16.47 10.78
CA VAL A 145 -14.86 15.77 11.43
C VAL A 145 -14.39 15.30 12.80
N GLN A 146 -15.04 15.77 13.85
CA GLN A 146 -14.74 15.35 15.22
C GLN A 146 -15.68 14.21 15.61
N THR A 147 -15.16 13.00 15.68
CA THR A 147 -15.89 11.82 16.13
C THR A 147 -14.93 10.82 16.74
N ASP A 148 -15.39 10.12 17.76
CA ASP A 148 -14.68 9.01 18.39
C ASP A 148 -15.15 7.66 17.83
N ALA A 149 -16.15 7.66 16.95
CA ALA A 149 -16.71 6.47 16.33
C ALA A 149 -16.13 6.24 14.95
N TYR A 150 -15.47 5.10 14.76
CA TYR A 150 -14.95 4.66 13.49
C TYR A 150 -15.53 3.31 13.09
N ARG A 151 -15.65 3.04 11.81
CA ARG A 151 -16.10 1.76 11.28
C ARG A 151 -15.18 1.27 10.17
N LYS A 152 -14.83 0.01 10.24
CA LYS A 152 -14.08 -0.68 9.20
C LYS A 152 -14.85 -0.63 7.88
N ILE A 153 -14.16 -0.34 6.78
CA ILE A 153 -14.75 -0.31 5.44
C ILE A 153 -15.24 -1.72 5.07
N GLU A 154 -14.41 -2.74 5.28
CA GLU A 154 -14.79 -4.12 5.03
C GLU A 154 -15.47 -4.74 6.25
N ARG A 155 -16.67 -5.26 6.04
CA ARG A 155 -17.47 -5.94 7.05
C ARG A 155 -18.14 -7.17 6.45
N VAL A 156 -18.20 -8.22 7.22
CA VAL A 156 -18.98 -9.40 6.86
C VAL A 156 -20.46 -9.01 6.82
N ALA A 157 -21.12 -9.28 5.68
CA ALA A 157 -22.55 -9.05 5.54
C ALA A 157 -23.34 -9.96 6.49
N SER A 158 -24.48 -9.45 7.00
CA SER A 158 -25.38 -10.27 7.82
C SER A 158 -25.90 -11.45 7.01
N GLY A 159 -25.84 -12.64 7.62
CA GLY A 159 -26.37 -13.87 7.03
C GLY A 159 -27.89 -13.85 6.88
N VAL A 160 -28.41 -14.78 6.10
CA VAL A 160 -29.85 -14.89 5.80
C VAL A 160 -30.72 -15.05 7.06
N ILE A 161 -30.18 -15.73 8.09
CA ILE A 161 -30.92 -15.98 9.34
C ILE A 161 -31.16 -14.69 10.15
N THR A 162 -30.21 -13.74 10.10
CA THR A 162 -30.28 -12.48 10.85
C THR A 162 -31.00 -11.37 10.10
N ARG A 163 -31.32 -11.57 8.83
CA ARG A 163 -32.05 -10.59 8.02
C ARG A 163 -33.54 -10.74 8.21
N LYS A 164 -34.24 -9.62 8.41
CA LYS A 164 -35.69 -9.56 8.37
C LYS A 164 -36.16 -9.78 6.93
N SER A 165 -37.27 -10.56 6.75
CA SER A 165 -37.91 -10.67 5.45
C SER A 165 -38.44 -9.33 4.95
N VAL A 166 -38.51 -9.15 3.64
CA VAL A 166 -39.07 -7.94 3.02
C VAL A 166 -40.61 -7.96 3.26
N ASP A 167 -41.10 -7.06 4.07
CA ASP A 167 -42.50 -7.00 4.48
C ASP A 167 -43.12 -5.58 4.37
N THR A 168 -42.30 -4.61 4.00
CA THR A 168 -42.77 -3.21 3.95
C THR A 168 -42.66 -2.70 2.51
N PRO A 169 -43.79 -2.27 1.90
CA PRO A 169 -43.79 -1.75 0.53
C PRO A 169 -43.04 -0.43 0.40
N LEU A 170 -42.33 -0.26 -0.69
CA LEU A 170 -41.75 1.01 -1.12
C LEU A 170 -42.74 1.71 -2.04
N GLN A 171 -43.31 2.82 -1.60
CA GLN A 171 -44.16 3.64 -2.45
C GLN A 171 -43.35 4.51 -3.37
N THR A 172 -43.29 4.13 -4.65
CA THR A 172 -42.51 4.83 -5.68
C THR A 172 -43.24 6.08 -6.22
N GLY A 173 -44.59 6.10 -6.10
CA GLY A 173 -45.43 7.10 -6.72
C GLY A 173 -45.72 6.85 -8.22
N ILE A 174 -45.14 5.82 -8.79
CA ILE A 174 -45.34 5.42 -10.20
C ILE A 174 -46.45 4.37 -10.20
N LYS A 175 -47.62 4.73 -10.75
CA LYS A 175 -48.82 3.87 -10.76
C LYS A 175 -48.56 2.48 -11.31
N ALA A 176 -47.82 2.37 -12.41
CA ALA A 176 -47.51 1.09 -13.07
C ALA A 176 -46.69 0.19 -12.15
N ILE A 177 -45.74 0.72 -11.42
CA ILE A 177 -44.90 -0.05 -10.49
C ILE A 177 -45.68 -0.44 -9.25
N ASP A 178 -46.28 0.56 -8.58
CA ASP A 178 -46.91 0.35 -7.28
C ASP A 178 -48.14 -0.59 -7.37
N SER A 179 -48.81 -0.65 -8.56
CA SER A 179 -50.00 -1.47 -8.75
C SER A 179 -49.77 -2.85 -9.35
N MET A 180 -48.73 -2.99 -10.19
CA MET A 180 -48.50 -4.25 -10.92
C MET A 180 -47.23 -5.00 -10.46
N VAL A 181 -46.20 -4.29 -10.09
CA VAL A 181 -44.91 -4.87 -9.68
C VAL A 181 -44.42 -4.16 -8.41
N PRO A 182 -45.13 -4.31 -7.28
CA PRO A 182 -44.77 -3.61 -6.06
C PRO A 182 -43.39 -4.00 -5.57
N ILE A 183 -42.62 -3.02 -5.17
CA ILE A 183 -41.26 -3.17 -4.64
C ILE A 183 -41.28 -3.12 -3.14
N GLY A 184 -40.58 -4.01 -2.47
CA GLY A 184 -40.44 -3.99 -1.03
C GLY A 184 -39.16 -3.30 -0.57
N ARG A 185 -39.15 -2.68 0.58
CA ARG A 185 -37.97 -2.08 1.20
C ARG A 185 -36.93 -3.16 1.55
N GLY A 186 -35.74 -3.04 0.97
CA GLY A 186 -34.67 -4.04 1.10
C GLY A 186 -34.69 -5.10 0.00
N GLN A 187 -35.62 -5.04 -0.94
CA GLN A 187 -35.65 -5.90 -2.12
C GLN A 187 -34.50 -5.54 -3.07
N ARG A 188 -33.95 -6.55 -3.71
CA ARG A 188 -33.00 -6.38 -4.82
C ARG A 188 -33.77 -6.46 -6.12
N GLU A 189 -33.74 -5.40 -6.90
CA GLU A 189 -34.49 -5.26 -8.12
C GLU A 189 -33.57 -5.09 -9.32
N LEU A 190 -33.92 -5.71 -10.44
CA LEU A 190 -33.25 -5.54 -11.72
C LEU A 190 -34.18 -4.80 -12.68
N ILE A 191 -33.73 -3.67 -13.18
CA ILE A 191 -34.38 -2.95 -14.25
C ILE A 191 -33.57 -3.19 -15.52
N ILE A 192 -34.13 -3.93 -16.45
CA ILE A 192 -33.47 -4.25 -17.72
C ILE A 192 -34.40 -3.85 -18.87
N GLY A 193 -33.84 -3.30 -19.92
CA GLY A 193 -34.56 -2.92 -21.12
C GLY A 193 -33.68 -3.00 -22.34
N ASP A 194 -34.29 -3.08 -23.50
CA ASP A 194 -33.58 -2.92 -24.75
C ASP A 194 -33.25 -1.45 -24.98
N ARG A 195 -32.35 -1.19 -25.89
CA ARG A 195 -31.85 0.14 -26.23
C ARG A 195 -33.00 1.06 -26.71
N GLN A 196 -33.02 2.25 -26.20
CA GLN A 196 -33.72 3.39 -26.80
C GLN A 196 -32.76 4.27 -27.56
#